data_5653e20af05ae0b5fbfbd6ee2a6f637f
#
_entry.id   5653e20af05ae0b5fbfbd6ee2a6f637f
#
_cell.length_a   1.000
_cell.length_b   1.000
_cell.length_c   1.000
_cell.angle_alpha   90.00
_cell.angle_beta   90.00
_cell.angle_gamma   90.00
#
_symmetry.space_group_name_H-M   'P 1'
#
loop_
_entity.id
_entity.type
_entity.pdbx_description
1 polymer ?
#
loop_
_entity_poly.entity_id
_entity_poly.type
_entity_poly.pdbx_seq_one_letter_code
_entity_poly.pdbx_strand_id
1 'polypeptide(L)'
;MNWDFFYTNLTLIKLEKPIRFKEGSLYKKLDLLRRLKTIELNYGGIDMLKIELRDGNFVEVEKGASLLDVAKGISDGFARSVLVGAVDGKLESLNKKLDKDCKVDFYKFDDEEGKEVFRHTSAHIFAQAVKRLWPEAKLAIGPAIENGFYYDFDLDYRLVPEDLEKIEAEMKKIVKEDLHIEGFEVSKEEAIKMMAERGEDYKVEMINDLPDGEIISMYRQGEFVDLCRGPHLESTKKVKAFKLQSIAGAYWRGDENNKMLQRVYGTSFEKKKDLDAHLFMLEEAKKRDHRKIGKELGLFMIPNEGPGFPLFLPRGTALKAALMKYWEEVHREAHYVEIETPIILNRKLWETSGHWFHYKENMYTVQIDEEDYAIKPMNCPGAMLFYNSQLHSYRDFPMRVAERGRVHRHELSGALHGLMRVRAFTQDDAHIYCLPEQIRDEVKEVIDLIDKVYKQFGFSYHVELSTRPEDSMGTDEEWAIAEDGLRGALEEMGIDYRVNEGDGAFYGPKIDFHLKD
;
A
#
# COMPACT_ATOMS: atom_id res chain seq x y z
N MET A 1 -22.20 -40.46 -41.31
CA MET A 1 -21.10 -39.46 -41.25
C MET A 1 -21.75 -38.15 -40.85
N ASN A 2 -21.54 -37.76 -39.62
CA ASN A 2 -22.18 -36.59 -39.00
C ASN A 2 -21.66 -35.28 -39.63
N TRP A 3 -22.59 -34.41 -39.94
CA TRP A 3 -22.40 -33.13 -40.64
C TRP A 3 -22.53 -31.94 -39.68
N ASP A 4 -22.09 -32.08 -38.40
CA ASP A 4 -22.29 -31.05 -37.35
C ASP A 4 -21.05 -30.17 -37.06
N PHE A 5 -20.06 -30.14 -37.98
CA PHE A 5 -18.81 -29.39 -37.72
C PHE A 5 -18.59 -28.14 -38.62
N PHE A 6 -19.62 -27.63 -39.30
CA PHE A 6 -19.46 -26.47 -40.19
C PHE A 6 -20.45 -25.30 -39.94
N TYR A 7 -20.93 -25.11 -38.70
CA TYR A 7 -21.93 -24.06 -38.45
C TYR A 7 -21.49 -22.98 -37.42
N THR A 8 -20.23 -22.82 -37.10
CA THR A 8 -19.82 -21.87 -36.04
C THR A 8 -19.05 -20.64 -36.49
N ASN A 9 -18.85 -20.36 -37.78
CA ASN A 9 -18.16 -19.12 -38.18
C ASN A 9 -18.69 -18.48 -39.47
N LEU A 10 -20.00 -18.32 -39.62
CA LEU A 10 -20.59 -17.57 -40.74
C LEU A 10 -21.80 -16.75 -40.28
N THR A 11 -21.59 -15.86 -39.31
CA THR A 11 -22.59 -14.88 -38.89
C THR A 11 -22.06 -13.48 -39.11
N LEU A 12 -22.02 -13.02 -40.36
CA LEU A 12 -22.00 -11.59 -40.73
C LEU A 12 -22.02 -11.37 -42.24
N ILE A 13 -22.95 -12.08 -42.96
CA ILE A 13 -23.40 -11.58 -44.26
C ILE A 13 -24.94 -11.60 -44.21
N LYS A 14 -25.55 -10.43 -43.98
CA LYS A 14 -26.98 -10.24 -44.22
C LYS A 14 -27.24 -10.32 -45.72
N LEU A 15 -27.59 -11.52 -46.22
CA LEU A 15 -28.18 -11.65 -47.54
C LEU A 15 -29.69 -11.41 -47.43
N GLU A 16 -30.19 -10.37 -48.08
CA GLU A 16 -31.60 -9.93 -48.00
C GLU A 16 -32.61 -10.90 -48.65
N LYS A 17 -32.17 -12.04 -49.24
CA LYS A 17 -33.11 -13.08 -49.76
C LYS A 17 -32.45 -14.47 -49.64
N PRO A 18 -33.22 -15.52 -49.27
CA PRO A 18 -32.72 -16.88 -49.23
C PRO A 18 -32.55 -17.43 -50.65
N ILE A 19 -31.34 -17.86 -51.00
CA ILE A 19 -31.05 -18.53 -52.28
C ILE A 19 -31.49 -20.00 -52.16
N ARG A 20 -32.58 -20.39 -52.84
CA ARG A 20 -33.00 -21.79 -52.99
C ARG A 20 -32.24 -22.42 -54.15
N PHE A 21 -31.42 -23.40 -53.91
CA PHE A 21 -30.78 -24.23 -54.97
C PHE A 21 -31.65 -25.41 -55.31
N LYS A 22 -31.94 -25.57 -56.63
CA LYS A 22 -32.48 -26.85 -57.19
C LYS A 22 -31.30 -27.82 -57.34
N GLU A 23 -31.56 -29.08 -57.04
CA GLU A 23 -30.59 -30.16 -57.20
C GLU A 23 -30.06 -30.28 -58.60
N GLY A 24 -28.76 -30.39 -58.80
CA GLY A 24 -28.07 -30.75 -60.00
C GLY A 24 -27.08 -29.71 -60.55
N SER A 25 -25.90 -29.69 -60.09
CA SER A 25 -24.63 -29.47 -60.80
C SER A 25 -23.45 -29.21 -59.88
N LEU A 26 -22.58 -30.16 -59.80
CA LEU A 26 -21.29 -30.10 -59.12
C LEU A 26 -20.40 -28.91 -59.58
N TYR A 27 -20.57 -28.55 -60.88
CA TYR A 27 -19.88 -27.41 -61.51
C TYR A 27 -20.26 -26.05 -60.93
N LYS A 28 -21.51 -25.84 -60.56
CA LYS A 28 -21.94 -24.55 -59.94
C LYS A 28 -21.44 -24.42 -58.51
N LYS A 29 -21.23 -25.52 -57.76
CA LYS A 29 -20.66 -25.53 -56.43
C LYS A 29 -19.14 -25.21 -56.46
N LEU A 30 -18.43 -25.72 -57.46
CA LEU A 30 -17.02 -25.43 -57.68
C LEU A 30 -16.77 -23.96 -58.11
N ASP A 31 -17.65 -23.39 -58.90
CA ASP A 31 -17.54 -21.98 -59.31
C ASP A 31 -17.86 -21.02 -58.16
N LEU A 32 -18.83 -21.37 -57.32
CA LEU A 32 -19.10 -20.60 -56.08
C LEU A 32 -17.95 -20.69 -55.11
N LEU A 33 -17.35 -21.87 -54.91
CA LEU A 33 -16.16 -22.05 -54.07
C LEU A 33 -14.92 -21.33 -54.63
N ARG A 34 -14.76 -21.28 -55.95
CA ARG A 34 -13.73 -20.47 -56.61
C ARG A 34 -13.95 -18.98 -56.39
N ARG A 35 -15.19 -18.49 -56.53
CA ARG A 35 -15.54 -17.08 -56.30
C ARG A 35 -15.38 -16.70 -54.81
N LEU A 36 -15.73 -17.58 -53.88
CA LEU A 36 -15.49 -17.38 -52.47
C LEU A 36 -13.98 -17.33 -52.14
N LYS A 37 -13.19 -18.24 -52.76
CA LYS A 37 -11.72 -18.21 -52.63
C LYS A 37 -11.06 -16.97 -53.27
N THR A 38 -11.68 -16.40 -54.35
CA THR A 38 -11.22 -15.17 -54.99
C THR A 38 -11.63 -13.93 -54.19
N ILE A 39 -12.70 -14.02 -53.37
CA ILE A 39 -13.10 -12.98 -52.41
C ILE A 39 -12.16 -13.00 -51.20
N GLU A 40 -11.72 -14.17 -50.71
CA GLU A 40 -10.70 -14.28 -49.66
C GLU A 40 -9.31 -13.73 -50.08
N LEU A 41 -9.00 -13.75 -51.39
CA LEU A 41 -7.74 -13.24 -51.94
C LEU A 41 -7.72 -11.71 -52.18
N ASN A 42 -8.87 -11.02 -52.08
CA ASN A 42 -8.98 -9.57 -52.28
C ASN A 42 -9.26 -8.76 -51.01
N TYR A 43 -9.41 -9.39 -49.83
CA TYR A 43 -9.28 -8.71 -48.56
C TYR A 43 -7.79 -8.70 -48.21
N GLY A 44 -7.16 -7.56 -48.36
CA GLY A 44 -5.80 -7.32 -47.81
C GLY A 44 -5.80 -7.84 -46.38
N GLY A 45 -4.87 -8.75 -46.07
CA GLY A 45 -4.84 -9.46 -44.80
C GLY A 45 -4.94 -8.46 -43.66
N ILE A 46 -5.99 -8.57 -42.87
CA ILE A 46 -6.06 -7.83 -41.61
C ILE A 46 -4.96 -8.42 -40.74
N ASP A 47 -3.94 -7.61 -40.46
CA ASP A 47 -2.87 -8.01 -39.55
C ASP A 47 -3.49 -8.29 -38.15
N MET A 48 -3.57 -9.57 -37.79
CA MET A 48 -4.08 -10.01 -36.49
C MET A 48 -2.91 -10.12 -35.52
N LEU A 49 -3.10 -9.60 -34.32
CA LEU A 49 -2.16 -9.72 -33.21
C LEU A 49 -2.62 -10.81 -32.25
N LYS A 50 -1.68 -11.58 -31.74
CA LYS A 50 -1.90 -12.61 -30.73
C LYS A 50 -1.50 -12.06 -29.35
N ILE A 51 -2.47 -11.85 -28.49
CA ILE A 51 -2.29 -11.26 -27.16
C ILE A 51 -2.35 -12.37 -26.12
N GLU A 52 -1.26 -12.54 -25.36
CA GLU A 52 -1.19 -13.47 -24.23
C GLU A 52 -1.75 -12.80 -22.98
N LEU A 53 -2.68 -13.47 -22.31
CA LEU A 53 -3.25 -13.02 -21.02
C LEU A 53 -2.51 -13.65 -19.84
N ARG A 54 -2.69 -13.09 -18.66
CA ARG A 54 -2.06 -13.53 -17.38
C ARG A 54 -2.29 -15.01 -17.06
N ASP A 55 -3.43 -15.57 -17.48
CA ASP A 55 -3.80 -16.97 -17.26
C ASP A 55 -3.23 -17.93 -18.35
N GLY A 56 -2.42 -17.41 -19.28
CA GLY A 56 -1.85 -18.16 -20.40
C GLY A 56 -2.79 -18.37 -21.59
N ASN A 57 -4.01 -17.84 -21.54
CA ASN A 57 -4.92 -17.82 -22.68
C ASN A 57 -4.50 -16.76 -23.70
N PHE A 58 -5.00 -16.89 -24.95
CA PHE A 58 -4.70 -15.96 -26.03
C PHE A 58 -5.99 -15.35 -26.58
N VAL A 59 -5.91 -14.05 -26.88
CA VAL A 59 -6.96 -13.31 -27.58
C VAL A 59 -6.40 -12.78 -28.91
N GLU A 60 -7.11 -12.99 -30.02
CA GLU A 60 -6.73 -12.43 -31.33
C GLU A 60 -7.49 -11.12 -31.54
N VAL A 61 -6.78 -10.07 -31.88
CA VAL A 61 -7.33 -8.74 -32.18
C VAL A 61 -6.68 -8.15 -33.41
N GLU A 62 -7.35 -7.21 -34.06
CA GLU A 62 -6.78 -6.49 -35.20
C GLU A 62 -5.62 -5.59 -34.74
N LYS A 63 -4.58 -5.48 -35.55
CA LYS A 63 -3.50 -4.52 -35.33
C LYS A 63 -4.04 -3.09 -35.19
N GLY A 64 -3.66 -2.41 -34.14
CA GLY A 64 -4.19 -1.10 -33.77
C GLY A 64 -5.43 -1.14 -32.87
N ALA A 65 -5.89 -2.33 -32.46
CA ALA A 65 -6.90 -2.48 -31.41
C ALA A 65 -6.36 -1.92 -30.08
N SER A 66 -7.23 -1.37 -29.26
CA SER A 66 -6.88 -0.86 -27.93
C SER A 66 -6.91 -1.98 -26.88
N LEU A 67 -6.28 -1.77 -25.72
CA LEU A 67 -6.43 -2.66 -24.57
C LEU A 67 -7.90 -2.84 -24.18
N LEU A 68 -8.72 -1.79 -24.32
CA LEU A 68 -10.16 -1.88 -24.10
C LEU A 68 -10.84 -2.86 -25.08
N ASP A 69 -10.39 -2.90 -26.33
CA ASP A 69 -10.94 -3.83 -27.32
C ASP A 69 -10.52 -5.27 -27.02
N VAL A 70 -9.30 -5.50 -26.51
CA VAL A 70 -8.88 -6.80 -25.98
C VAL A 70 -9.79 -7.21 -24.81
N ALA A 71 -10.04 -6.31 -23.85
CA ALA A 71 -10.92 -6.58 -22.72
C ALA A 71 -12.37 -6.89 -23.14
N LYS A 72 -12.90 -6.21 -24.16
CA LYS A 72 -14.21 -6.50 -24.76
C LYS A 72 -14.23 -7.85 -25.46
N GLY A 73 -13.10 -8.25 -26.09
CA GLY A 73 -12.95 -9.58 -26.69
C GLY A 73 -13.09 -10.71 -25.65
N ILE A 74 -12.73 -10.47 -24.41
CA ILE A 74 -12.96 -11.40 -23.29
C ILE A 74 -14.44 -11.39 -22.89
N SER A 75 -14.98 -10.26 -22.50
CA SER A 75 -16.42 -10.02 -22.29
C SER A 75 -16.73 -8.54 -22.01
N ASP A 76 -17.94 -8.09 -22.32
CA ASP A 76 -18.42 -6.75 -21.98
C ASP A 76 -18.44 -6.49 -20.47
N GLY A 77 -18.67 -7.52 -19.65
CA GLY A 77 -18.66 -7.43 -18.20
C GLY A 77 -17.25 -7.16 -17.68
N PHE A 78 -16.27 -7.88 -18.22
CA PHE A 78 -14.85 -7.71 -17.89
C PHE A 78 -14.37 -6.31 -18.30
N ALA A 79 -14.62 -5.90 -19.54
CA ALA A 79 -14.24 -4.58 -20.04
C ALA A 79 -14.77 -3.41 -19.19
N ARG A 80 -15.97 -3.56 -18.60
CA ARG A 80 -16.51 -2.55 -17.67
C ARG A 80 -15.82 -2.53 -16.31
N SER A 81 -15.28 -3.66 -15.86
CA SER A 81 -14.68 -3.80 -14.53
C SER A 81 -13.19 -3.45 -14.48
N VAL A 82 -12.49 -3.48 -15.60
CA VAL A 82 -11.06 -3.14 -15.66
C VAL A 82 -10.85 -1.64 -15.73
N LEU A 83 -9.77 -1.17 -15.11
CA LEU A 83 -9.41 0.24 -15.01
C LEU A 83 -8.14 0.59 -15.78
N VAL A 84 -7.20 -0.32 -15.85
CA VAL A 84 -5.89 -0.15 -16.49
C VAL A 84 -5.39 -1.51 -16.96
N GLY A 85 -4.47 -1.52 -17.92
CA GLY A 85 -3.76 -2.72 -18.34
C GLY A 85 -2.25 -2.55 -18.23
N ALA A 86 -1.51 -3.67 -18.30
CA ALA A 86 -0.09 -3.65 -18.52
C ALA A 86 0.26 -4.37 -19.81
N VAL A 87 1.14 -3.78 -20.62
CA VAL A 87 1.68 -4.36 -21.85
C VAL A 87 3.14 -4.70 -21.60
N ASP A 88 3.49 -5.97 -21.68
CA ASP A 88 4.84 -6.47 -21.39
C ASP A 88 5.36 -5.98 -19.99
N GLY A 89 4.47 -5.91 -19.01
CA GLY A 89 4.75 -5.47 -17.63
C GLY A 89 4.72 -3.96 -17.40
N LYS A 90 4.55 -3.11 -18.43
CA LYS A 90 4.42 -1.65 -18.28
C LYS A 90 2.96 -1.25 -18.23
N LEU A 91 2.56 -0.52 -17.18
CA LEU A 91 1.19 0.01 -17.05
C LEU A 91 0.86 1.02 -18.16
N GLU A 92 -0.27 0.82 -18.79
CA GLU A 92 -0.77 1.62 -19.92
C GLU A 92 -2.28 1.84 -19.81
N SER A 93 -2.76 3.00 -20.26
CA SER A 93 -4.19 3.30 -20.34
C SER A 93 -4.94 2.29 -21.23
N LEU A 94 -6.20 1.99 -20.93
CA LEU A 94 -7.05 1.13 -21.75
C LEU A 94 -7.21 1.62 -23.21
N ASN A 95 -6.91 2.88 -23.47
CA ASN A 95 -6.91 3.46 -24.83
C ASN A 95 -5.63 3.17 -25.63
N LYS A 96 -4.60 2.59 -25.00
CA LYS A 96 -3.33 2.23 -25.66
C LYS A 96 -3.60 1.27 -26.80
N LYS A 97 -3.14 1.65 -28.01
CA LYS A 97 -3.22 0.81 -29.20
C LYS A 97 -2.05 -0.16 -29.28
N LEU A 98 -2.33 -1.36 -29.70
CA LEU A 98 -1.36 -2.45 -29.85
C LEU A 98 -0.93 -2.55 -31.32
N ASP A 99 0.38 -2.68 -31.54
CA ASP A 99 1.00 -2.76 -32.86
C ASP A 99 1.76 -4.06 -33.12
N LYS A 100 1.95 -4.89 -32.09
CA LYS A 100 2.67 -6.17 -32.11
C LYS A 100 2.07 -7.15 -31.12
N ASP A 101 2.39 -8.43 -31.28
CA ASP A 101 2.10 -9.46 -30.28
C ASP A 101 2.75 -9.08 -28.95
N CYS A 102 2.02 -9.24 -27.85
CA CYS A 102 2.49 -8.86 -26.52
C CYS A 102 1.74 -9.63 -25.44
N LYS A 103 2.26 -9.52 -24.20
CA LYS A 103 1.58 -9.99 -23.01
C LYS A 103 0.78 -8.84 -22.40
N VAL A 104 -0.48 -9.13 -22.00
CA VAL A 104 -1.36 -8.13 -21.40
C VAL A 104 -1.93 -8.66 -20.08
N ASP A 105 -1.74 -7.85 -19.03
CA ASP A 105 -2.42 -8.01 -17.75
C ASP A 105 -3.45 -6.90 -17.57
N PHE A 106 -4.56 -7.18 -16.86
CA PHE A 106 -5.60 -6.21 -16.56
C PHE A 106 -5.84 -6.09 -15.07
N TYR A 107 -6.04 -4.85 -14.60
CA TYR A 107 -6.23 -4.53 -13.20
C TYR A 107 -7.56 -3.83 -12.96
N LYS A 108 -8.19 -4.20 -11.85
CA LYS A 108 -9.46 -3.65 -11.35
C LYS A 108 -9.20 -2.73 -10.16
N PHE A 109 -10.27 -2.16 -9.60
CA PHE A 109 -10.15 -1.30 -8.41
C PHE A 109 -9.61 -2.04 -7.16
N ASP A 110 -9.81 -3.35 -7.06
CA ASP A 110 -9.31 -4.12 -5.90
C ASP A 110 -7.79 -4.37 -5.98
N ASP A 111 -7.18 -4.26 -7.17
CA ASP A 111 -5.74 -4.35 -7.39
C ASP A 111 -5.06 -2.99 -7.09
N GLU A 112 -3.82 -3.01 -6.59
CA GLU A 112 -3.10 -1.77 -6.22
C GLU A 112 -2.89 -0.85 -7.42
N GLU A 113 -2.53 -1.39 -8.58
CA GLU A 113 -2.35 -0.64 -9.83
C GLU A 113 -3.66 0.03 -10.27
N GLY A 114 -4.78 -0.67 -10.11
CA GLY A 114 -6.10 -0.13 -10.43
C GLY A 114 -6.52 0.99 -9.48
N LYS A 115 -6.24 0.86 -8.18
CA LYS A 115 -6.48 1.91 -7.17
C LYS A 115 -5.64 3.14 -7.44
N GLU A 116 -4.34 2.95 -7.73
CA GLU A 116 -3.41 4.04 -8.02
C GLU A 116 -3.89 4.88 -9.20
N VAL A 117 -4.19 4.24 -10.33
CA VAL A 117 -4.67 4.92 -11.55
C VAL A 117 -6.01 5.62 -11.33
N PHE A 118 -6.92 5.00 -10.56
CA PHE A 118 -8.21 5.59 -10.22
C PHE A 118 -8.05 6.85 -9.36
N ARG A 119 -7.22 6.80 -8.32
CA ARG A 119 -6.94 7.92 -7.42
C ARG A 119 -6.15 9.02 -8.10
N HIS A 120 -5.19 8.67 -8.93
CA HIS A 120 -4.44 9.62 -9.73
C HIS A 120 -5.36 10.38 -10.71
N THR A 121 -6.28 9.68 -11.38
CA THR A 121 -7.30 10.34 -12.21
C THR A 121 -8.22 11.24 -11.37
N SER A 122 -8.56 10.84 -10.15
CA SER A 122 -9.33 11.68 -9.23
C SER A 122 -8.60 12.96 -8.85
N ALA A 123 -7.27 12.92 -8.69
CA ALA A 123 -6.44 14.09 -8.45
C ALA A 123 -6.47 15.07 -9.64
N HIS A 124 -6.46 14.58 -10.88
CA HIS A 124 -6.59 15.42 -12.09
C HIS A 124 -7.99 16.06 -12.20
N ILE A 125 -9.07 15.30 -11.92
CA ILE A 125 -10.43 15.86 -11.88
C ILE A 125 -10.52 16.96 -10.82
N PHE A 126 -9.88 16.76 -9.67
CA PHE A 126 -9.82 17.74 -8.61
C PHE A 126 -9.02 18.99 -9.04
N ALA A 127 -7.83 18.83 -9.63
CA ALA A 127 -7.02 19.95 -10.14
C ALA A 127 -7.79 20.75 -11.20
N GLN A 128 -8.48 20.10 -12.13
CA GLN A 128 -9.33 20.76 -13.12
C GLN A 128 -10.45 21.56 -12.45
N ALA A 129 -11.09 21.01 -11.41
CA ALA A 129 -12.14 21.72 -10.66
C ALA A 129 -11.59 22.97 -9.97
N VAL A 130 -10.41 22.91 -9.38
CA VAL A 130 -9.74 24.06 -8.78
C VAL A 130 -9.43 25.12 -9.85
N LYS A 131 -8.86 24.73 -10.98
CA LYS A 131 -8.57 25.66 -12.10
C LYS A 131 -9.81 26.32 -12.70
N ARG A 132 -10.95 25.61 -12.73
CA ARG A 132 -12.24 26.21 -13.16
C ARG A 132 -12.77 27.27 -12.18
N LEU A 133 -12.57 27.04 -10.88
CA LEU A 133 -13.03 27.96 -9.82
C LEU A 133 -12.05 29.10 -9.58
N TRP A 134 -10.77 28.84 -9.67
CA TRP A 134 -9.66 29.80 -9.50
C TRP A 134 -8.65 29.62 -10.64
N PRO A 135 -8.88 30.27 -11.79
CA PRO A 135 -8.02 30.14 -12.97
C PRO A 135 -6.54 30.53 -12.73
N GLU A 136 -6.30 31.39 -11.75
CA GLU A 136 -4.96 31.85 -11.34
C GLU A 136 -4.19 30.84 -10.47
N ALA A 137 -4.85 29.81 -9.95
CA ALA A 137 -4.20 28.78 -9.14
C ALA A 137 -3.10 28.08 -9.94
N LYS A 138 -1.88 28.00 -9.40
CA LYS A 138 -0.77 27.28 -10.01
C LYS A 138 -0.68 25.88 -9.47
N LEU A 139 -0.53 24.94 -10.36
CA LEU A 139 -0.49 23.51 -10.04
C LEU A 139 0.93 23.07 -9.69
N ALA A 140 1.12 22.37 -8.57
CA ALA A 140 2.38 21.75 -8.22
C ALA A 140 2.35 20.24 -8.47
N ILE A 141 2.09 19.43 -7.46
CA ILE A 141 2.06 17.95 -7.57
C ILE A 141 0.78 17.38 -6.98
N GLY A 142 0.30 16.26 -7.58
CA GLY A 142 -0.92 15.59 -7.17
C GLY A 142 -0.87 14.07 -7.32
N PRO A 143 -0.11 13.35 -6.46
CA PRO A 143 -0.01 11.90 -6.52
C PRO A 143 -1.21 11.20 -5.90
N ALA A 144 -1.41 9.94 -6.30
CA ALA A 144 -2.16 8.98 -5.51
C ALA A 144 -1.38 8.63 -4.24
N ILE A 145 -2.10 8.31 -3.17
CA ILE A 145 -1.58 7.79 -1.89
C ILE A 145 -2.41 6.59 -1.47
N GLU A 146 -1.93 5.82 -0.49
CA GLU A 146 -2.54 4.56 -0.05
C GLU A 146 -4.07 4.62 0.15
N ASN A 147 -4.60 5.68 0.76
CA ASN A 147 -6.03 5.81 1.05
C ASN A 147 -6.71 6.99 0.35
N GLY A 148 -6.12 7.50 -0.75
CA GLY A 148 -6.71 8.62 -1.46
C GLY A 148 -5.74 9.28 -2.45
N PHE A 149 -5.78 10.59 -2.46
CA PHE A 149 -4.92 11.45 -3.26
C PHE A 149 -4.76 12.80 -2.56
N TYR A 150 -3.78 13.58 -2.97
CA TYR A 150 -3.73 15.01 -2.67
C TYR A 150 -3.33 15.80 -3.90
N TYR A 151 -3.46 17.11 -3.82
CA TYR A 151 -2.88 18.02 -4.78
C TYR A 151 -2.42 19.31 -4.09
N ASP A 152 -1.25 19.80 -4.50
CA ASP A 152 -0.65 21.03 -3.98
C ASP A 152 -0.90 22.18 -4.94
N PHE A 153 -1.40 23.29 -4.42
CA PHE A 153 -1.73 24.49 -5.17
C PHE A 153 -1.01 25.70 -4.59
N ASP A 154 -0.51 26.55 -5.47
CA ASP A 154 -0.15 27.92 -5.16
C ASP A 154 -1.32 28.83 -5.54
N LEU A 155 -1.97 29.39 -4.55
CA LEU A 155 -3.14 30.25 -4.70
C LEU A 155 -3.09 31.36 -3.64
N ASP A 156 -3.24 32.62 -4.04
CA ASP A 156 -3.25 33.75 -3.12
C ASP A 156 -4.49 33.76 -2.21
N TYR A 157 -5.61 33.20 -2.69
CA TYR A 157 -6.77 32.93 -1.87
C TYR A 157 -6.52 31.75 -0.93
N ARG A 158 -6.72 31.96 0.38
CA ARG A 158 -6.60 30.89 1.36
C ARG A 158 -7.87 30.06 1.38
N LEU A 159 -7.78 28.79 0.93
CA LEU A 159 -8.89 27.86 0.96
C LEU A 159 -9.39 27.60 2.39
N VAL A 160 -10.70 27.55 2.55
CA VAL A 160 -11.37 27.22 3.80
C VAL A 160 -12.20 25.93 3.63
N PRO A 161 -12.59 25.24 4.73
CA PRO A 161 -13.34 23.99 4.63
C PRO A 161 -14.61 24.06 3.75
N GLU A 162 -15.26 25.21 3.72
CA GLU A 162 -16.48 25.46 2.93
C GLU A 162 -16.22 25.45 1.42
N ASP A 163 -14.98 25.70 1.01
CA ASP A 163 -14.59 25.65 -0.41
C ASP A 163 -14.49 24.22 -0.91
N LEU A 164 -14.22 23.23 -0.03
CA LEU A 164 -14.18 21.83 -0.40
C LEU A 164 -15.52 21.37 -1.01
N GLU A 165 -16.64 21.85 -0.48
CA GLU A 165 -17.98 21.52 -1.02
C GLU A 165 -18.20 22.13 -2.42
N LYS A 166 -17.69 23.36 -2.66
CA LYS A 166 -17.75 24.02 -3.97
C LYS A 166 -16.92 23.26 -4.99
N ILE A 167 -15.70 22.86 -4.60
CA ILE A 167 -14.81 22.08 -5.46
C ILE A 167 -15.43 20.71 -5.78
N GLU A 168 -15.99 20.01 -4.79
CA GLU A 168 -16.70 18.74 -5.02
C GLU A 168 -17.89 18.89 -5.98
N ALA A 169 -18.62 20.02 -5.89
CA ALA A 169 -19.71 20.29 -6.82
C ALA A 169 -19.21 20.48 -8.25
N GLU A 170 -18.05 21.13 -8.45
CA GLU A 170 -17.42 21.27 -9.77
C GLU A 170 -16.85 19.95 -10.27
N MET A 171 -16.18 19.17 -9.41
CA MET A 171 -15.73 17.80 -9.75
C MET A 171 -16.91 16.93 -10.25
N LYS A 172 -18.07 17.01 -9.61
CA LYS A 172 -19.29 16.29 -10.04
C LYS A 172 -19.76 16.72 -11.44
N LYS A 173 -19.57 17.99 -11.84
CA LYS A 173 -19.87 18.45 -13.20
C LYS A 173 -18.91 17.84 -14.20
N ILE A 174 -17.59 17.91 -13.92
CA ILE A 174 -16.53 17.32 -14.75
C ILE A 174 -16.78 15.82 -14.99
N VAL A 175 -17.13 15.08 -13.93
CA VAL A 175 -17.49 13.65 -14.04
C VAL A 175 -18.70 13.43 -14.95
N LYS A 176 -19.72 14.30 -14.88
CA LYS A 176 -20.90 14.22 -15.74
C LYS A 176 -20.63 14.58 -17.19
N GLU A 177 -19.65 15.42 -17.46
CA GLU A 177 -19.21 15.79 -18.80
C GLU A 177 -18.60 14.61 -19.56
N ASP A 178 -18.18 13.54 -18.86
CA ASP A 178 -17.62 12.32 -19.43
C ASP A 178 -16.43 12.62 -20.37
N LEU A 179 -15.48 13.43 -19.89
CA LEU A 179 -14.33 13.87 -20.66
C LEU A 179 -13.39 12.70 -20.91
N HIS A 180 -13.02 12.50 -22.17
CA HIS A 180 -11.98 11.55 -22.55
C HIS A 180 -10.61 12.03 -22.04
N ILE A 181 -9.79 11.10 -21.52
CA ILE A 181 -8.46 11.39 -21.02
C ILE A 181 -7.44 10.81 -21.99
N GLU A 182 -6.63 11.68 -22.56
CA GLU A 182 -5.66 11.36 -23.59
C GLU A 182 -4.23 11.68 -23.12
N GLY A 183 -3.38 10.64 -23.13
CA GLY A 183 -1.94 10.81 -22.96
C GLY A 183 -1.27 11.14 -24.29
N PHE A 184 -0.37 12.10 -24.32
CA PHE A 184 0.43 12.45 -25.48
C PHE A 184 1.85 12.82 -25.06
N GLU A 185 2.78 12.71 -25.98
CA GLU A 185 4.20 12.97 -25.76
C GLU A 185 4.62 14.21 -26.56
N VAL A 186 5.49 15.03 -25.94
CA VAL A 186 6.04 16.24 -26.56
C VAL A 186 7.52 16.38 -26.23
N SER A 187 8.25 17.20 -26.97
CA SER A 187 9.62 17.56 -26.60
C SER A 187 9.65 18.40 -25.31
N LYS A 188 10.80 18.42 -24.64
CA LYS A 188 11.02 19.23 -23.42
C LYS A 188 10.70 20.71 -23.67
N GLU A 189 11.12 21.26 -24.81
CA GLU A 189 10.88 22.65 -25.20
C GLU A 189 9.39 22.94 -25.40
N GLU A 190 8.67 22.02 -26.05
CA GLU A 190 7.23 22.17 -26.26
C GLU A 190 6.46 22.07 -24.95
N ALA A 191 6.86 21.16 -24.04
CA ALA A 191 6.26 21.03 -22.71
C ALA A 191 6.46 22.31 -21.90
N ILE A 192 7.68 22.87 -21.84
CA ILE A 192 7.98 24.14 -21.16
C ILE A 192 7.11 25.26 -21.72
N LYS A 193 7.05 25.40 -23.05
CA LYS A 193 6.24 26.43 -23.70
C LYS A 193 4.76 26.28 -23.34
N MET A 194 4.23 25.06 -23.40
CA MET A 194 2.83 24.77 -23.10
C MET A 194 2.47 25.08 -21.64
N MET A 195 3.34 24.75 -20.69
CA MET A 195 3.12 25.02 -19.27
C MET A 195 3.30 26.53 -18.95
N ALA A 196 4.29 27.20 -19.56
CA ALA A 196 4.49 28.63 -19.41
C ALA A 196 3.29 29.44 -19.93
N GLU A 197 2.75 29.10 -21.10
CA GLU A 197 1.55 29.76 -21.66
C GLU A 197 0.30 29.59 -20.77
N ARG A 198 0.27 28.54 -19.89
CA ARG A 198 -0.78 28.28 -18.92
C ARG A 198 -0.51 28.88 -17.54
N GLY A 199 0.69 29.48 -17.35
CA GLY A 199 1.09 30.05 -16.06
C GLY A 199 1.47 29.02 -14.99
N GLU A 200 1.83 27.81 -15.39
CA GLU A 200 2.15 26.68 -14.50
C GLU A 200 3.66 26.65 -14.16
N ASP A 201 4.13 27.65 -13.40
CA ASP A 201 5.56 27.86 -13.11
C ASP A 201 6.21 26.63 -12.44
N TYR A 202 5.52 25.96 -11.51
CA TYR A 202 6.03 24.76 -10.84
C TYR A 202 6.23 23.59 -11.81
N LYS A 203 5.34 23.45 -12.81
CA LYS A 203 5.49 22.45 -13.87
C LYS A 203 6.66 22.77 -14.78
N VAL A 204 6.87 24.04 -15.11
CA VAL A 204 8.05 24.50 -15.87
C VAL A 204 9.33 24.18 -15.11
N GLU A 205 9.38 24.45 -13.80
CA GLU A 205 10.53 24.11 -12.96
C GLU A 205 10.79 22.59 -12.96
N MET A 206 9.74 21.76 -12.76
CA MET A 206 9.87 20.31 -12.78
C MET A 206 10.39 19.78 -14.12
N ILE A 207 9.93 20.32 -15.25
CA ILE A 207 10.38 19.92 -16.58
C ILE A 207 11.85 20.30 -16.78
N ASN A 208 12.28 21.48 -16.30
CA ASN A 208 13.67 21.92 -16.42
C ASN A 208 14.65 20.99 -15.69
N ASP A 209 14.23 20.37 -14.58
CA ASP A 209 15.05 19.43 -13.80
C ASP A 209 15.23 18.06 -14.51
N LEU A 210 14.44 17.76 -15.52
CA LEU A 210 14.56 16.52 -16.28
C LEU A 210 15.77 16.60 -17.24
N PRO A 211 16.41 15.45 -17.57
CA PRO A 211 17.51 15.40 -18.52
C PRO A 211 17.16 16.00 -19.88
N ASP A 212 18.15 16.58 -20.56
CA ASP A 212 17.94 17.09 -21.91
C ASP A 212 17.69 15.95 -22.89
N GLY A 213 16.72 16.16 -23.80
CA GLY A 213 16.31 15.16 -24.79
C GLY A 213 15.33 14.12 -24.26
N GLU A 214 14.88 14.23 -23.01
CA GLU A 214 13.81 13.38 -22.48
C GLU A 214 12.46 13.75 -23.15
N ILE A 215 11.69 12.72 -23.53
CA ILE A 215 10.34 12.89 -24.05
C ILE A 215 9.38 13.07 -22.86
N ILE A 216 8.62 14.15 -22.89
CA ILE A 216 7.74 14.53 -21.80
C ILE A 216 6.33 14.01 -22.05
N SER A 217 5.82 13.22 -21.13
CA SER A 217 4.43 12.76 -21.17
C SER A 217 3.49 13.79 -20.54
N MET A 218 2.41 14.07 -21.23
CA MET A 218 1.37 15.01 -20.85
C MET A 218 0.00 14.33 -20.96
N TYR A 219 -0.95 14.77 -20.15
CA TYR A 219 -2.32 14.28 -20.21
C TYR A 219 -3.31 15.40 -20.39
N ARG A 220 -4.26 15.21 -21.32
CA ARG A 220 -5.35 16.14 -21.62
C ARG A 220 -6.69 15.57 -21.16
N GLN A 221 -7.50 16.40 -20.55
CA GLN A 221 -8.84 16.11 -20.06
C GLN A 221 -9.75 17.31 -20.38
N GLY A 222 -10.36 17.32 -21.55
CA GLY A 222 -11.04 18.52 -22.07
C GLY A 222 -10.09 19.71 -22.22
N GLU A 223 -10.38 20.83 -21.55
CA GLU A 223 -9.54 22.03 -21.53
C GLU A 223 -8.33 21.90 -20.59
N PHE A 224 -8.37 20.96 -19.66
CA PHE A 224 -7.30 20.73 -18.69
C PHE A 224 -6.15 19.92 -19.30
N VAL A 225 -4.92 20.39 -19.07
CA VAL A 225 -3.70 19.68 -19.46
C VAL A 225 -2.71 19.74 -18.32
N ASP A 226 -2.11 18.60 -17.96
CA ASP A 226 -1.11 18.53 -16.91
C ASP A 226 0.11 17.70 -17.33
N LEU A 227 1.25 18.02 -16.71
CA LEU A 227 2.48 17.21 -16.74
C LEU A 227 2.28 15.98 -15.88
N CYS A 228 2.33 14.79 -16.48
CA CYS A 228 2.04 13.55 -15.77
C CYS A 228 2.65 12.34 -16.46
N ARG A 229 3.14 11.37 -15.68
CA ARG A 229 3.65 10.10 -16.21
C ARG A 229 2.54 9.11 -16.54
N GLY A 230 1.32 9.33 -16.02
CA GLY A 230 0.20 8.39 -16.19
C GLY A 230 0.45 7.01 -15.57
N PRO A 231 -0.30 5.99 -16.00
CA PRO A 231 -1.50 6.13 -16.84
C PRO A 231 -2.71 6.70 -16.09
N HIS A 232 -3.77 6.98 -16.84
CA HIS A 232 -5.07 7.43 -16.32
C HIS A 232 -6.20 6.53 -16.81
N LEU A 233 -7.38 6.66 -16.18
CA LEU A 233 -8.62 6.08 -16.67
C LEU A 233 -8.94 6.62 -18.08
N GLU A 234 -9.79 5.89 -18.82
CA GLU A 234 -10.20 6.30 -20.16
C GLU A 234 -11.06 7.57 -20.20
N SER A 235 -11.83 7.82 -19.12
CA SER A 235 -12.67 9.01 -19.01
C SER A 235 -12.95 9.38 -17.55
N THR A 236 -13.36 10.63 -17.34
CA THR A 236 -13.71 11.16 -16.01
C THR A 236 -14.94 10.51 -15.40
N LYS A 237 -15.83 9.92 -16.20
CA LYS A 237 -17.12 9.33 -15.77
C LYS A 237 -16.97 8.17 -14.78
N LYS A 238 -15.84 7.48 -14.77
CA LYS A 238 -15.61 6.35 -13.84
C LYS A 238 -15.49 6.80 -12.40
N VAL A 239 -15.03 8.03 -12.13
CA VAL A 239 -14.79 8.58 -10.79
C VAL A 239 -16.08 9.18 -10.21
N LYS A 240 -16.98 8.33 -9.68
CA LYS A 240 -18.31 8.76 -9.18
C LYS A 240 -18.37 9.00 -7.69
N ALA A 241 -17.54 8.34 -6.92
CA ALA A 241 -17.56 8.38 -5.45
C ALA A 241 -16.24 8.95 -4.94
N PHE A 242 -16.25 10.20 -4.50
CA PHE A 242 -15.10 10.91 -3.94
C PHE A 242 -15.53 11.86 -2.82
N LYS A 243 -14.57 12.20 -1.96
CA LYS A 243 -14.72 13.16 -0.89
C LYS A 243 -13.41 13.90 -0.66
N LEU A 244 -13.47 15.23 -0.60
CA LEU A 244 -12.35 16.04 -0.13
C LEU A 244 -12.39 16.09 1.40
N GLN A 245 -11.23 15.94 2.05
CA GLN A 245 -11.15 15.64 3.48
C GLN A 245 -10.60 16.80 4.30
N SER A 246 -9.46 17.38 3.88
CA SER A 246 -8.77 18.40 4.67
C SER A 246 -7.87 19.29 3.82
N ILE A 247 -7.57 20.46 4.37
CA ILE A 247 -6.62 21.42 3.82
C ILE A 247 -5.43 21.50 4.79
N ALA A 248 -4.20 21.45 4.27
CA ALA A 248 -2.97 21.59 5.03
C ALA A 248 -1.99 22.51 4.29
N GLY A 249 -0.98 23.00 5.00
CA GLY A 249 0.18 23.64 4.37
C GLY A 249 1.22 22.58 4.01
N ALA A 250 1.90 22.77 2.89
CA ALA A 250 3.04 21.93 2.50
C ALA A 250 4.09 22.81 1.81
N TYR A 251 5.35 22.75 2.26
CA TYR A 251 6.42 23.47 1.59
C TYR A 251 6.75 22.82 0.25
N TRP A 252 6.97 23.65 -0.78
CA TRP A 252 7.41 23.18 -2.08
C TRP A 252 8.67 22.32 -1.96
N ARG A 253 8.64 21.10 -2.49
CA ARG A 253 9.72 20.09 -2.38
C ARG A 253 10.10 19.69 -0.95
N GLY A 254 9.23 19.96 0.02
CA GLY A 254 9.48 19.61 1.43
C GLY A 254 10.53 20.49 2.12
N ASP A 255 11.02 21.56 1.48
CA ASP A 255 12.00 22.47 2.04
C ASP A 255 11.29 23.69 2.67
N GLU A 256 11.51 23.93 3.97
CA GLU A 256 10.91 25.04 4.73
C GLU A 256 11.32 26.44 4.23
N ASN A 257 12.38 26.55 3.45
CA ASN A 257 12.82 27.80 2.83
C ASN A 257 12.02 28.14 1.56
N ASN A 258 11.29 27.17 0.99
CA ASN A 258 10.47 27.37 -0.19
C ASN A 258 9.07 27.87 0.18
N LYS A 259 8.31 28.32 -0.83
CA LYS A 259 6.93 28.78 -0.67
C LYS A 259 6.05 27.69 -0.07
N MET A 260 5.25 28.07 0.93
CA MET A 260 4.22 27.20 1.48
C MET A 260 3.01 27.17 0.53
N LEU A 261 2.71 25.98 0.02
CA LEU A 261 1.56 25.67 -0.83
C LEU A 261 0.37 25.20 0.00
N GLN A 262 -0.80 25.24 -0.60
CA GLN A 262 -2.00 24.68 0.00
C GLN A 262 -2.22 23.25 -0.52
N ARG A 263 -2.13 22.28 0.36
CA ARG A 263 -2.37 20.86 0.08
C ARG A 263 -3.79 20.50 0.45
N VAL A 264 -4.53 19.94 -0.49
CA VAL A 264 -5.86 19.41 -0.22
C VAL A 264 -5.86 17.91 -0.40
N TYR A 265 -6.29 17.19 0.65
CA TYR A 265 -6.44 15.74 0.65
C TYR A 265 -7.84 15.35 0.22
N GLY A 266 -7.93 14.28 -0.55
CA GLY A 266 -9.18 13.66 -0.95
C GLY A 266 -9.08 12.15 -1.00
N THR A 267 -10.23 11.49 -1.03
CA THR A 267 -10.32 10.04 -1.25
C THR A 267 -11.34 9.74 -2.32
N SER A 268 -11.16 8.61 -3.01
CA SER A 268 -12.11 8.17 -4.04
C SER A 268 -12.21 6.65 -4.11
N PHE A 269 -13.40 6.17 -4.45
CA PHE A 269 -13.76 4.76 -4.56
C PHE A 269 -14.59 4.53 -5.81
N GLU A 270 -14.58 3.31 -6.32
CA GLU A 270 -15.43 2.94 -7.45
C GLU A 270 -16.91 3.04 -7.10
N LYS A 271 -17.28 2.63 -5.87
CA LYS A 271 -18.67 2.59 -5.39
C LYS A 271 -18.90 3.54 -4.22
N LYS A 272 -20.04 4.19 -4.24
CA LYS A 272 -20.43 5.08 -3.14
C LYS A 272 -20.52 4.37 -1.78
N LYS A 273 -20.96 3.10 -1.76
CA LYS A 273 -21.04 2.30 -0.53
C LYS A 273 -19.67 2.17 0.15
N ASP A 274 -18.62 1.96 -0.63
CA ASP A 274 -17.26 1.76 -0.11
C ASP A 274 -16.68 3.09 0.38
N LEU A 275 -16.96 4.20 -0.32
CA LEU A 275 -16.66 5.55 0.16
C LEU A 275 -17.36 5.84 1.49
N ASP A 276 -18.67 5.57 1.59
CA ASP A 276 -19.45 5.84 2.80
C ASP A 276 -18.93 4.98 3.99
N ALA A 277 -18.55 3.73 3.74
CA ALA A 277 -17.94 2.86 4.75
C ALA A 277 -16.56 3.40 5.21
N HIS A 278 -15.72 3.85 4.28
CA HIS A 278 -14.43 4.45 4.60
C HIS A 278 -14.59 5.74 5.42
N LEU A 279 -15.52 6.62 5.04
CA LEU A 279 -15.79 7.86 5.79
C LEU A 279 -16.32 7.57 7.19
N PHE A 280 -17.19 6.56 7.33
CA PHE A 280 -17.68 6.11 8.63
C PHE A 280 -16.53 5.59 9.50
N MET A 281 -15.63 4.75 8.93
CA MET A 281 -14.44 4.26 9.63
C MET A 281 -13.55 5.42 10.13
N LEU A 282 -13.29 6.43 9.30
CA LEU A 282 -12.50 7.60 9.69
C LEU A 282 -13.17 8.42 10.80
N GLU A 283 -14.51 8.54 10.78
CA GLU A 283 -15.25 9.23 11.83
C GLU A 283 -15.21 8.46 13.15
N GLU A 284 -15.37 7.14 13.10
CA GLU A 284 -15.23 6.28 14.27
C GLU A 284 -13.80 6.31 14.85
N ALA A 285 -12.77 6.27 13.98
CA ALA A 285 -11.39 6.41 14.42
C ALA A 285 -11.14 7.73 15.18
N LYS A 286 -11.71 8.86 14.69
CA LYS A 286 -11.64 10.15 15.42
C LYS A 286 -12.35 10.12 16.76
N LYS A 287 -13.47 9.42 16.89
CA LYS A 287 -14.18 9.26 18.16
C LYS A 287 -13.41 8.41 19.15
N ARG A 288 -12.68 7.39 18.64
CA ARG A 288 -11.88 6.44 19.44
C ARG A 288 -10.44 6.89 19.68
N ASP A 289 -10.04 8.07 19.21
CA ASP A 289 -8.70 8.58 19.41
C ASP A 289 -8.32 8.57 20.91
N HIS A 290 -7.38 7.72 21.27
CA HIS A 290 -6.93 7.51 22.64
C HIS A 290 -6.41 8.81 23.30
N ARG A 291 -5.90 9.78 22.53
CA ARG A 291 -5.44 11.09 23.04
C ARG A 291 -6.62 11.91 23.53
N LYS A 292 -7.74 11.88 22.78
CA LYS A 292 -8.97 12.55 23.15
C LYS A 292 -9.59 11.88 24.39
N ILE A 293 -9.82 10.57 24.30
CA ILE A 293 -10.41 9.77 25.37
C ILE A 293 -9.55 9.82 26.64
N GLY A 294 -8.24 9.68 26.49
CA GLY A 294 -7.30 9.74 27.62
C GLY A 294 -7.34 11.06 28.36
N LYS A 295 -7.45 12.18 27.63
CA LYS A 295 -7.61 13.52 28.21
C LYS A 295 -8.98 13.68 28.89
N GLU A 296 -10.07 13.29 28.26
CA GLU A 296 -11.44 13.39 28.79
C GLU A 296 -11.61 12.56 30.07
N LEU A 297 -11.04 11.36 30.11
CA LEU A 297 -11.11 10.48 31.28
C LEU A 297 -10.03 10.76 32.33
N GLY A 298 -9.06 11.63 32.06
CA GLY A 298 -7.93 11.94 32.96
C GLY A 298 -7.02 10.73 33.18
N LEU A 299 -6.62 10.03 32.09
CA LEU A 299 -5.80 8.83 32.18
C LEU A 299 -4.31 9.13 32.13
N PHE A 300 -3.88 10.02 31.26
CA PHE A 300 -2.47 10.38 31.08
C PHE A 300 -2.32 11.78 30.49
N MET A 301 -1.09 12.28 30.54
CA MET A 301 -0.64 13.49 29.85
C MET A 301 0.79 13.31 29.33
N ILE A 302 1.17 14.07 28.34
CA ILE A 302 2.56 14.22 27.89
C ILE A 302 3.00 15.62 28.33
N PRO A 303 3.90 15.77 29.32
CA PRO A 303 4.37 17.07 29.77
C PRO A 303 5.30 17.73 28.75
N ASN A 304 5.35 19.05 28.72
CA ASN A 304 6.25 19.80 27.84
C ASN A 304 7.73 19.53 28.15
N GLU A 305 8.05 19.26 29.43
CA GLU A 305 9.38 18.93 29.94
C GLU A 305 9.87 17.55 29.48
N GLY A 306 8.97 16.70 28.97
CA GLY A 306 9.29 15.35 28.53
C GLY A 306 8.45 14.94 27.29
N PRO A 307 8.68 15.54 26.11
CA PRO A 307 7.96 15.12 24.92
C PRO A 307 8.25 13.65 24.59
N GLY A 308 7.16 12.87 24.46
CA GLY A 308 7.23 11.42 24.26
C GLY A 308 7.37 10.59 25.56
N PHE A 309 7.36 11.23 26.74
CA PHE A 309 7.37 10.53 28.03
C PHE A 309 5.98 10.65 28.69
N PRO A 310 5.12 9.64 28.61
CA PRO A 310 3.79 9.72 29.17
C PRO A 310 3.82 9.70 30.70
N LEU A 311 3.08 10.63 31.30
CA LEU A 311 2.80 10.66 32.74
C LEU A 311 1.38 10.12 32.94
N PHE A 312 1.26 9.01 33.65
CA PHE A 312 -0.04 8.42 33.97
C PHE A 312 -0.64 9.09 35.22
N LEU A 313 -1.88 9.56 35.07
CA LEU A 313 -2.67 10.15 36.14
C LEU A 313 -3.29 9.04 37.02
N PRO A 314 -3.87 9.34 38.19
CA PRO A 314 -4.38 8.32 39.10
C PRO A 314 -5.33 7.29 38.47
N ARG A 315 -6.26 7.74 37.58
CA ARG A 315 -7.17 6.82 36.87
C ARG A 315 -6.42 5.94 35.85
N GLY A 316 -5.44 6.51 35.16
CA GLY A 316 -4.61 5.76 34.23
C GLY A 316 -3.71 4.74 34.94
N THR A 317 -3.19 5.09 36.11
CA THR A 317 -2.42 4.16 36.95
C THR A 317 -3.29 2.99 37.43
N ALA A 318 -4.54 3.27 37.83
CA ALA A 318 -5.49 2.22 38.22
C ALA A 318 -5.81 1.27 37.06
N LEU A 319 -6.02 1.82 35.85
CA LEU A 319 -6.23 1.02 34.63
C LEU A 319 -5.00 0.14 34.34
N LYS A 320 -3.79 0.72 34.39
CA LYS A 320 -2.54 -0.06 34.23
C LYS A 320 -2.43 -1.19 35.26
N ALA A 321 -2.74 -0.93 36.52
CA ALA A 321 -2.68 -1.94 37.57
C ALA A 321 -3.64 -3.12 37.28
N ALA A 322 -4.84 -2.85 36.75
CA ALA A 322 -5.78 -3.90 36.35
C ALA A 322 -5.23 -4.73 35.18
N LEU A 323 -4.62 -4.10 34.17
CA LEU A 323 -3.98 -4.80 33.04
C LEU A 323 -2.79 -5.64 33.51
N MET A 324 -1.94 -5.10 34.41
CA MET A 324 -0.80 -5.82 34.95
C MET A 324 -1.22 -7.05 35.76
N LYS A 325 -2.32 -6.96 36.51
CA LYS A 325 -2.86 -8.11 37.24
C LYS A 325 -3.31 -9.20 36.28
N TYR A 326 -3.99 -8.87 35.20
CA TYR A 326 -4.37 -9.84 34.16
C TYR A 326 -3.13 -10.46 33.52
N TRP A 327 -2.11 -9.66 33.21
CA TRP A 327 -0.83 -10.13 32.68
C TRP A 327 -0.18 -11.18 33.62
N GLU A 328 -0.11 -10.89 34.93
CA GLU A 328 0.43 -11.81 35.93
C GLU A 328 -0.33 -13.15 35.95
N GLU A 329 -1.65 -13.10 35.84
CA GLU A 329 -2.51 -14.29 35.81
C GLU A 329 -2.23 -15.18 34.59
N VAL A 330 -2.22 -14.59 33.38
CA VAL A 330 -2.04 -15.36 32.13
C VAL A 330 -0.62 -15.92 31.99
N HIS A 331 0.41 -15.17 32.41
CA HIS A 331 1.78 -15.63 32.35
C HIS A 331 2.08 -16.74 33.38
N ARG A 332 1.51 -16.62 34.57
CA ARG A 332 1.61 -17.69 35.58
C ARG A 332 0.92 -18.99 35.12
N GLU A 333 -0.25 -18.90 34.48
CA GLU A 333 -0.94 -20.03 33.89
C GLU A 333 -0.12 -20.70 32.78
N ALA A 334 0.60 -19.90 31.98
CA ALA A 334 1.49 -20.35 30.91
C ALA A 334 2.92 -20.71 31.42
N HIS A 335 3.11 -20.82 32.74
CA HIS A 335 4.36 -21.24 33.38
C HIS A 335 5.57 -20.32 33.15
N TYR A 336 5.33 -19.01 32.98
CA TYR A 336 6.42 -18.03 32.94
C TYR A 336 6.90 -17.68 34.34
N VAL A 337 8.22 -17.49 34.47
CA VAL A 337 8.87 -16.95 35.65
C VAL A 337 9.14 -15.46 35.41
N GLU A 338 8.71 -14.60 36.32
CA GLU A 338 8.93 -13.16 36.21
C GLU A 338 10.30 -12.76 36.75
N ILE A 339 11.01 -11.92 35.99
CA ILE A 339 12.25 -11.25 36.37
C ILE A 339 12.13 -9.74 36.21
N GLU A 340 13.08 -8.99 36.79
CA GLU A 340 13.25 -7.56 36.57
C GLU A 340 14.72 -7.24 36.31
N THR A 341 15.01 -6.62 35.18
CA THR A 341 16.37 -6.25 34.78
C THR A 341 16.66 -4.76 35.02
N PRO A 342 17.91 -4.38 35.36
CA PRO A 342 18.28 -2.97 35.59
C PRO A 342 18.03 -2.09 34.35
N ILE A 343 17.59 -0.85 34.59
CA ILE A 343 17.32 0.11 33.51
C ILE A 343 18.61 0.66 32.90
N ILE A 344 19.66 0.87 33.71
CA ILE A 344 20.93 1.43 33.27
C ILE A 344 21.98 0.34 33.36
N LEU A 345 22.68 0.07 32.27
CA LEU A 345 23.71 -0.95 32.15
C LEU A 345 24.92 -0.40 31.39
N ASN A 346 26.11 -0.94 31.70
CA ASN A 346 27.39 -0.51 31.14
C ASN A 346 27.46 -0.80 29.64
N ARG A 347 28.13 0.06 28.90
CA ARG A 347 28.37 -0.01 27.43
C ARG A 347 28.83 -1.37 26.95
N LYS A 348 29.69 -2.05 27.71
CA LYS A 348 30.26 -3.36 27.32
C LYS A 348 29.17 -4.41 27.02
N LEU A 349 28.05 -4.38 27.78
CA LEU A 349 26.91 -5.28 27.50
C LEU A 349 26.29 -5.01 26.13
N TRP A 350 26.15 -3.73 25.81
CA TRP A 350 25.54 -3.28 24.55
C TRP A 350 26.45 -3.53 23.34
N GLU A 351 27.77 -3.50 23.52
CA GLU A 351 28.74 -3.91 22.51
C GLU A 351 28.67 -5.42 22.28
N THR A 352 28.65 -6.22 23.35
CA THR A 352 28.56 -7.68 23.27
C THR A 352 27.30 -8.15 22.56
N SER A 353 26.18 -7.47 22.79
CA SER A 353 24.88 -7.78 22.19
C SER A 353 24.64 -7.15 20.80
N GLY A 354 25.60 -6.41 20.25
CA GLY A 354 25.50 -5.73 18.97
C GLY A 354 24.69 -4.42 18.97
N HIS A 355 23.91 -4.14 20.00
CA HIS A 355 23.04 -2.94 20.05
C HIS A 355 23.82 -1.64 19.94
N TRP A 356 25.03 -1.56 20.45
CA TRP A 356 25.86 -0.37 20.35
C TRP A 356 26.22 0.02 18.91
N PHE A 357 26.27 -0.94 18.01
CA PHE A 357 26.63 -0.72 16.61
C PHE A 357 25.40 -0.55 15.70
N HIS A 358 24.36 -1.32 15.93
CA HIS A 358 23.18 -1.35 15.05
C HIS A 358 22.00 -0.51 15.55
N TYR A 359 22.03 -0.04 16.83
CA TYR A 359 20.87 0.62 17.44
C TYR A 359 21.22 1.89 18.23
N LYS A 360 22.46 2.38 18.15
CA LYS A 360 22.98 3.49 18.98
C LYS A 360 22.18 4.79 18.83
N GLU A 361 21.69 5.12 17.65
CA GLU A 361 20.92 6.33 17.39
C GLU A 361 19.62 6.39 18.20
N ASN A 362 19.07 5.23 18.51
CA ASN A 362 17.86 5.08 19.30
C ASN A 362 18.12 4.91 20.81
N MET A 363 19.35 4.99 21.26
CA MET A 363 19.73 4.78 22.67
C MET A 363 19.96 6.12 23.38
N TYR A 364 19.52 6.19 24.64
CA TYR A 364 19.96 7.22 25.57
C TYR A 364 21.24 6.77 26.26
N THR A 365 22.33 7.49 26.06
CA THR A 365 23.62 7.20 26.66
C THR A 365 23.99 8.25 27.71
N VAL A 366 24.71 7.84 28.74
CA VAL A 366 25.20 8.72 29.82
C VAL A 366 26.60 8.28 30.21
N GLN A 367 27.47 9.25 30.54
CA GLN A 367 28.79 8.99 31.07
C GLN A 367 28.75 9.16 32.59
N ILE A 368 29.21 8.15 33.33
CA ILE A 368 29.30 8.12 34.80
C ILE A 368 30.70 7.65 35.16
N ASP A 369 31.43 8.44 35.93
CA ASP A 369 32.80 8.14 36.38
C ASP A 369 33.75 7.74 35.23
N GLU A 370 33.68 8.48 34.12
CA GLU A 370 34.44 8.26 32.88
C GLU A 370 34.09 6.97 32.12
N GLU A 371 33.07 6.24 32.53
CA GLU A 371 32.54 5.07 31.84
C GLU A 371 31.21 5.38 31.15
N ASP A 372 31.00 4.80 29.96
CA ASP A 372 29.75 4.92 29.21
C ASP A 372 28.73 3.90 29.70
N TYR A 373 27.52 4.37 29.92
CA TYR A 373 26.34 3.58 30.25
C TYR A 373 25.22 3.90 29.24
N ALA A 374 24.27 2.98 29.09
CA ALA A 374 23.04 3.24 28.36
C ALA A 374 21.80 2.87 29.16
N ILE A 375 20.74 3.63 28.94
CA ILE A 375 19.39 3.27 29.37
C ILE A 375 18.87 2.21 28.42
N LYS A 376 18.38 1.09 28.91
CA LYS A 376 18.02 -0.05 28.09
C LYS A 376 16.95 0.30 27.06
N PRO A 377 17.22 0.09 25.75
CA PRO A 377 16.23 0.20 24.68
C PRO A 377 15.46 -1.10 24.47
N MET A 378 16.01 -2.22 24.98
CA MET A 378 15.48 -3.59 24.90
C MET A 378 15.84 -4.34 26.19
N ASN A 379 15.09 -5.41 26.49
CA ASN A 379 15.30 -6.22 27.70
C ASN A 379 16.23 -7.42 27.45
N CYS A 380 16.41 -7.84 26.18
CA CYS A 380 17.15 -9.05 25.81
C CYS A 380 18.53 -9.17 26.44
N PRO A 381 19.43 -8.15 26.43
CA PRO A 381 20.74 -8.30 27.05
C PRO A 381 20.67 -8.52 28.56
N GLY A 382 19.72 -7.89 29.26
CA GLY A 382 19.46 -8.13 30.67
C GLY A 382 18.99 -9.57 30.98
N ALA A 383 18.08 -10.10 30.14
CA ALA A 383 17.62 -11.47 30.24
C ALA A 383 18.77 -12.49 30.02
N MET A 384 19.71 -12.19 29.10
CA MET A 384 20.90 -13.02 28.92
C MET A 384 21.82 -13.01 30.15
N LEU A 385 21.93 -11.88 30.87
CA LEU A 385 22.66 -11.85 32.14
C LEU A 385 22.00 -12.74 33.21
N PHE A 386 20.65 -12.74 33.24
CA PHE A 386 19.92 -13.67 34.10
C PHE A 386 20.23 -15.12 33.76
N TYR A 387 20.11 -15.50 32.48
CA TYR A 387 20.40 -16.85 32.01
C TYR A 387 21.83 -17.28 32.39
N ASN A 388 22.80 -16.42 32.15
CA ASN A 388 24.23 -16.69 32.41
C ASN A 388 24.60 -16.67 33.91
N SER A 389 23.68 -16.30 34.80
CA SER A 389 23.97 -16.20 36.25
C SER A 389 24.12 -17.56 36.93
N GLN A 390 23.67 -18.63 36.27
CA GLN A 390 23.74 -19.99 36.80
C GLN A 390 23.95 -21.02 35.67
N LEU A 391 24.35 -22.24 36.02
CA LEU A 391 24.49 -23.34 35.07
C LEU A 391 23.15 -23.99 34.85
N HIS A 392 22.86 -24.30 33.56
CA HIS A 392 21.63 -24.97 33.13
C HIS A 392 21.94 -26.35 32.57
N SER A 393 21.00 -27.27 32.77
CA SER A 393 20.97 -28.60 32.14
C SER A 393 19.94 -28.61 31.02
N TYR A 394 20.13 -29.47 30.02
CA TYR A 394 19.11 -29.70 28.98
C TYR A 394 17.72 -30.09 29.55
N ARG A 395 17.65 -30.54 30.80
CA ARG A 395 16.41 -30.88 31.51
C ARG A 395 15.65 -29.66 32.05
N ASP A 396 16.31 -28.52 32.08
CA ASP A 396 15.71 -27.26 32.58
C ASP A 396 14.91 -26.56 31.46
N PHE A 397 15.03 -27.05 30.23
CA PHE A 397 14.37 -26.48 29.05
C PHE A 397 13.05 -27.19 28.71
N PRO A 398 12.03 -26.46 28.20
CA PRO A 398 12.06 -25.02 27.94
C PRO A 398 11.95 -24.19 29.23
N MET A 399 12.68 -23.10 29.31
CA MET A 399 12.61 -22.13 30.40
C MET A 399 11.99 -20.83 29.88
N ARG A 400 10.84 -20.47 30.40
CA ARG A 400 10.04 -19.29 29.99
C ARG A 400 10.20 -18.19 31.03
N VAL A 401 10.82 -17.08 30.65
CA VAL A 401 11.14 -15.95 31.53
C VAL A 401 10.47 -14.70 31.00
N ALA A 402 9.61 -14.07 31.79
CA ALA A 402 8.86 -12.88 31.41
C ALA A 402 9.33 -11.65 32.21
N GLU A 403 9.18 -10.48 31.64
CA GLU A 403 9.50 -9.20 32.26
C GLU A 403 8.50 -8.13 31.86
N ARG A 404 7.97 -7.38 32.82
CA ARG A 404 7.31 -6.09 32.55
C ARG A 404 8.38 -5.03 32.31
N GLY A 405 9.06 -5.16 31.17
CA GLY A 405 10.30 -4.49 30.87
C GLY A 405 10.10 -3.03 30.47
N ARG A 406 10.48 -2.09 31.36
CA ARG A 406 10.45 -0.67 31.02
C ARG A 406 11.68 -0.30 30.21
N VAL A 407 11.44 0.16 28.97
CA VAL A 407 12.48 0.53 28.00
C VAL A 407 12.35 1.98 27.55
N HIS A 408 13.44 2.54 27.03
CA HIS A 408 13.49 3.90 26.52
C HIS A 408 14.15 3.93 25.15
N ARG A 409 13.51 4.60 24.20
CA ARG A 409 14.02 4.74 22.84
C ARG A 409 14.02 6.20 22.43
N HIS A 410 15.10 6.66 21.84
CA HIS A 410 15.20 8.03 21.30
C HIS A 410 14.45 8.12 19.97
N GLU A 411 13.12 8.18 20.05
CA GLU A 411 12.27 8.40 18.88
C GLU A 411 12.37 9.86 18.42
N LEU A 412 12.39 10.09 17.09
CA LEU A 412 12.39 11.43 16.53
C LEU A 412 11.10 12.18 16.88
N SER A 413 11.20 13.49 17.14
CA SER A 413 10.05 14.31 17.56
C SER A 413 8.87 14.24 16.58
N GLY A 414 9.14 14.21 15.27
CA GLY A 414 8.10 14.11 14.22
C GLY A 414 7.36 12.77 14.17
N ALA A 415 7.92 11.71 14.76
CA ALA A 415 7.32 10.39 14.81
C ALA A 415 6.42 10.16 16.04
N LEU A 416 6.48 11.05 17.06
CA LEU A 416 5.74 10.87 18.30
C LEU A 416 4.23 10.97 18.11
N HIS A 417 3.48 10.00 18.66
CA HIS A 417 2.03 9.96 18.50
C HIS A 417 1.32 9.38 19.75
N GLY A 418 0.85 10.26 20.64
CA GLY A 418 0.09 9.88 21.83
C GLY A 418 0.80 8.82 22.68
N LEU A 419 0.11 7.68 22.93
CA LEU A 419 0.69 6.47 23.54
C LEU A 419 1.16 5.43 22.51
N MET A 420 0.86 5.61 21.21
CA MET A 420 1.22 4.66 20.17
C MET A 420 2.71 4.72 19.80
N ARG A 421 3.33 5.92 19.87
CA ARG A 421 4.76 6.08 19.67
C ARG A 421 5.32 7.06 20.69
N VAL A 422 6.07 6.51 21.64
CA VAL A 422 6.58 7.19 22.83
C VAL A 422 8.07 6.93 23.03
N ARG A 423 8.72 7.70 23.91
CA ARG A 423 10.14 7.53 24.24
C ARG A 423 10.37 6.67 25.49
N ALA A 424 9.33 6.35 26.25
CA ALA A 424 9.37 5.42 27.37
C ALA A 424 8.08 4.61 27.43
N PHE A 425 8.20 3.29 27.44
CA PHE A 425 7.07 2.36 27.49
C PHE A 425 7.44 1.08 28.24
N THR A 426 6.45 0.31 28.63
CA THR A 426 6.63 -0.99 29.27
C THR A 426 6.22 -2.05 28.27
N GLN A 427 7.14 -2.96 27.96
CA GLN A 427 6.86 -4.13 27.14
C GLN A 427 6.32 -5.27 28.00
N ASP A 428 5.36 -5.98 27.48
CA ASP A 428 5.04 -7.34 27.84
C ASP A 428 6.07 -8.21 27.11
N ASP A 429 7.19 -8.46 27.75
CA ASP A 429 8.36 -9.09 27.14
C ASP A 429 8.65 -10.45 27.78
N ALA A 430 9.10 -11.40 26.96
CA ALA A 430 9.50 -12.70 27.42
C ALA A 430 10.66 -13.27 26.62
N HIS A 431 11.51 -14.06 27.29
CA HIS A 431 12.60 -14.80 26.69
C HIS A 431 12.42 -16.28 27.00
N ILE A 432 12.35 -17.09 25.95
CA ILE A 432 12.19 -18.54 26.07
C ILE A 432 13.49 -19.19 25.66
N TYR A 433 14.11 -19.88 26.60
CA TYR A 433 15.32 -20.66 26.38
C TYR A 433 14.91 -22.09 26.13
N CYS A 434 15.18 -22.62 24.93
CA CYS A 434 14.76 -23.94 24.52
C CYS A 434 15.79 -24.63 23.62
N LEU A 435 15.66 -25.94 23.48
CA LEU A 435 16.44 -26.72 22.52
C LEU A 435 15.89 -26.53 21.11
N PRO A 436 16.69 -26.70 20.04
CA PRO A 436 16.21 -26.55 18.66
C PRO A 436 14.97 -27.35 18.34
N GLU A 437 14.86 -28.58 18.82
CA GLU A 437 13.68 -29.43 18.65
C GLU A 437 12.41 -28.94 19.37
N GLN A 438 12.54 -28.04 20.33
CA GLN A 438 11.43 -27.45 21.08
C GLN A 438 10.90 -26.14 20.46
N ILE A 439 11.65 -25.52 19.56
CA ILE A 439 11.31 -24.19 19.00
C ILE A 439 9.88 -24.15 18.49
N ARG A 440 9.49 -25.12 17.68
CA ARG A 440 8.16 -25.13 17.04
C ARG A 440 7.02 -25.22 18.06
N ASP A 441 7.16 -26.03 19.08
CA ASP A 441 6.14 -26.18 20.12
C ASP A 441 6.08 -24.92 21.00
N GLU A 442 7.22 -24.33 21.38
CA GLU A 442 7.24 -23.08 22.13
C GLU A 442 6.62 -21.92 21.36
N VAL A 443 6.88 -21.83 20.04
CA VAL A 443 6.25 -20.82 19.19
C VAL A 443 4.73 -20.99 19.15
N LYS A 444 4.21 -22.20 19.07
CA LYS A 444 2.75 -22.47 19.12
C LYS A 444 2.14 -22.01 20.45
N GLU A 445 2.79 -22.30 21.57
CA GLU A 445 2.35 -21.86 22.90
C GLU A 445 2.32 -20.31 23.02
N VAL A 446 3.31 -19.62 22.43
CA VAL A 446 3.31 -18.16 22.39
C VAL A 446 2.16 -17.62 21.53
N ILE A 447 1.91 -18.22 20.37
CA ILE A 447 0.79 -17.84 19.50
C ILE A 447 -0.55 -18.02 20.22
N ASP A 448 -0.76 -19.14 20.91
CA ASP A 448 -1.98 -19.40 21.68
C ASP A 448 -2.15 -18.37 22.82
N LEU A 449 -1.06 -17.99 23.50
CA LEU A 449 -1.10 -16.96 24.53
C LEU A 449 -1.49 -15.59 23.95
N ILE A 450 -0.90 -15.19 22.83
CA ILE A 450 -1.23 -13.95 22.11
C ILE A 450 -2.71 -13.95 21.70
N ASP A 451 -3.17 -15.03 21.09
CA ASP A 451 -4.57 -15.18 20.66
C ASP A 451 -5.55 -15.10 21.85
N LYS A 452 -5.23 -15.76 22.98
CA LYS A 452 -6.00 -15.66 24.23
C LYS A 452 -6.12 -14.22 24.71
N VAL A 453 -5.00 -13.48 24.74
CA VAL A 453 -4.97 -12.10 25.21
C VAL A 453 -5.76 -11.19 24.25
N TYR A 454 -5.55 -11.29 22.95
CA TYR A 454 -6.23 -10.44 21.98
C TYR A 454 -7.73 -10.69 21.92
N LYS A 455 -8.17 -11.95 22.00
CA LYS A 455 -9.59 -12.31 22.11
C LYS A 455 -10.27 -11.73 23.36
N GLN A 456 -9.54 -11.65 24.48
CA GLN A 456 -10.08 -11.05 25.71
C GLN A 456 -10.44 -9.57 25.51
N PHE A 457 -9.72 -8.85 24.66
CA PHE A 457 -9.98 -7.45 24.33
C PHE A 457 -10.83 -7.27 23.06
N GLY A 458 -11.25 -8.36 22.42
CA GLY A 458 -12.04 -8.31 21.19
C GLY A 458 -11.28 -7.85 19.96
N PHE A 459 -9.95 -7.94 19.95
CA PHE A 459 -9.11 -7.60 18.82
C PHE A 459 -9.08 -8.69 17.77
N SER A 460 -9.02 -8.29 16.51
CA SER A 460 -8.64 -9.12 15.37
C SER A 460 -7.24 -8.73 14.87
N TYR A 461 -6.56 -9.65 14.21
CA TYR A 461 -5.22 -9.41 13.70
C TYR A 461 -4.98 -10.13 12.37
N HIS A 462 -3.93 -9.77 11.65
CA HIS A 462 -3.32 -10.58 10.59
C HIS A 462 -1.86 -10.85 10.96
N VAL A 463 -1.30 -11.87 10.32
CA VAL A 463 0.02 -12.40 10.67
C VAL A 463 0.98 -12.23 9.49
N GLU A 464 2.21 -11.81 9.78
CA GLU A 464 3.31 -11.76 8.82
C GLU A 464 4.52 -12.52 9.38
N LEU A 465 5.21 -13.25 8.49
CA LEU A 465 6.48 -13.89 8.78
C LEU A 465 7.58 -13.06 8.13
N SER A 466 8.37 -12.36 8.94
CA SER A 466 9.45 -11.50 8.49
C SER A 466 10.77 -12.27 8.48
N THR A 467 11.40 -12.33 7.30
CA THR A 467 12.60 -13.13 7.06
C THR A 467 13.88 -12.30 7.18
N ARG A 468 15.03 -12.91 6.92
CA ARG A 468 16.37 -12.36 7.12
C ARG A 468 16.60 -11.04 6.35
N PRO A 469 17.03 -9.94 7.02
CA PRO A 469 17.48 -8.72 6.36
C PRO A 469 18.93 -8.84 5.85
N GLU A 470 19.35 -7.92 4.95
CA GLU A 470 20.72 -7.86 4.43
C GLU A 470 21.75 -7.63 5.54
N ASP A 471 21.48 -6.71 6.48
CA ASP A 471 22.33 -6.46 7.67
C ASP A 471 21.85 -7.32 8.83
N SER A 472 22.46 -8.50 9.00
CA SER A 472 22.06 -9.49 9.99
C SER A 472 23.24 -10.22 10.60
N MET A 473 23.05 -10.68 11.84
CA MET A 473 24.00 -11.53 12.57
C MET A 473 23.67 -13.01 12.37
N GLY A 474 24.64 -13.89 12.61
CA GLY A 474 24.45 -15.35 12.54
C GLY A 474 24.72 -15.96 11.15
N THR A 475 24.71 -17.28 11.10
CA THR A 475 24.98 -18.08 9.90
C THR A 475 23.73 -18.36 9.10
N ASP A 476 23.87 -18.77 7.84
CA ASP A 476 22.76 -19.14 6.97
C ASP A 476 21.98 -20.34 7.54
N GLU A 477 22.69 -21.30 8.17
CA GLU A 477 22.11 -22.48 8.80
C GLU A 477 21.25 -22.11 10.03
N GLU A 478 21.72 -21.18 10.88
CA GLU A 478 20.97 -20.71 12.04
C GLU A 478 19.68 -20.00 11.63
N TRP A 479 19.75 -19.15 10.60
CA TRP A 479 18.59 -18.47 10.04
C TRP A 479 17.60 -19.46 9.44
N ALA A 480 18.06 -20.44 8.67
CA ALA A 480 17.20 -21.45 8.07
C ALA A 480 16.46 -22.27 9.13
N ILE A 481 17.12 -22.68 10.23
CA ILE A 481 16.49 -23.41 11.34
C ILE A 481 15.43 -22.53 12.03
N ALA A 482 15.75 -21.25 12.27
CA ALA A 482 14.84 -20.35 12.94
C ALA A 482 13.60 -20.04 12.07
N GLU A 483 13.78 -19.71 10.79
CA GLU A 483 12.67 -19.45 9.87
C GLU A 483 11.77 -20.69 9.67
N ASP A 484 12.38 -21.89 9.52
CA ASP A 484 11.62 -23.15 9.40
C ASP A 484 10.81 -23.43 10.67
N GLY A 485 11.38 -23.16 11.84
CA GLY A 485 10.69 -23.29 13.11
C GLY A 485 9.43 -22.40 13.20
N LEU A 486 9.57 -21.11 12.84
CA LEU A 486 8.45 -20.16 12.83
C LEU A 486 7.40 -20.54 11.78
N ARG A 487 7.83 -20.81 10.55
CA ARG A 487 6.96 -21.22 9.44
C ARG A 487 6.20 -22.49 9.77
N GLY A 488 6.90 -23.51 10.26
CA GLY A 488 6.29 -24.78 10.61
C GLY A 488 5.24 -24.65 11.71
N ALA A 489 5.44 -23.78 12.70
CA ALA A 489 4.43 -23.52 13.73
C ALA A 489 3.16 -22.90 13.13
N LEU A 490 3.29 -21.89 12.26
CA LEU A 490 2.14 -21.25 11.59
C LEU A 490 1.35 -22.24 10.72
N GLU A 491 2.06 -23.07 9.94
CA GLU A 491 1.45 -24.08 9.05
C GLU A 491 0.74 -25.18 9.83
N GLU A 492 1.34 -25.69 10.91
CA GLU A 492 0.71 -26.70 11.77
C GLU A 492 -0.54 -26.19 12.50
N MET A 493 -0.56 -24.90 12.85
CA MET A 493 -1.74 -24.27 13.46
C MET A 493 -2.79 -23.84 12.42
N GLY A 494 -2.49 -23.93 11.12
CA GLY A 494 -3.39 -23.53 10.04
C GLY A 494 -3.65 -22.02 10.01
N ILE A 495 -2.67 -21.22 10.39
CA ILE A 495 -2.75 -19.75 10.41
C ILE A 495 -2.39 -19.20 9.05
N ASP A 496 -3.27 -18.39 8.47
CA ASP A 496 -2.97 -17.63 7.26
C ASP A 496 -1.96 -16.51 7.57
N TYR A 497 -0.86 -16.45 6.83
CA TYR A 497 0.17 -15.44 7.01
C TYR A 497 0.71 -14.95 5.66
N ARG A 498 1.33 -13.77 5.69
CA ARG A 498 2.11 -13.23 4.56
C ARG A 498 3.59 -13.34 4.88
N VAL A 499 4.42 -13.58 3.86
CA VAL A 499 5.87 -13.48 3.99
C VAL A 499 6.27 -12.04 3.71
N ASN A 500 6.98 -11.43 4.65
CA ASN A 500 7.58 -10.10 4.52
C ASN A 500 9.11 -10.28 4.41
N GLU A 501 9.60 -10.35 3.20
CA GLU A 501 11.01 -10.66 2.92
C GLU A 501 11.92 -9.51 3.38
N GLY A 502 12.96 -9.86 4.14
CA GLY A 502 13.99 -8.92 4.59
C GLY A 502 13.60 -8.01 5.76
N ASP A 503 12.43 -8.18 6.36
CA ASP A 503 11.97 -7.34 7.49
C ASP A 503 12.21 -7.95 8.88
N GLY A 504 12.96 -9.03 8.96
CA GLY A 504 13.38 -9.64 10.22
C GLY A 504 14.25 -8.69 11.06
N ALA A 505 14.39 -8.98 12.36
CA ALA A 505 15.35 -8.26 13.18
C ALA A 505 16.80 -8.64 12.78
N PHE A 506 17.77 -7.77 13.05
CA PHE A 506 19.16 -8.07 12.71
C PHE A 506 19.71 -9.36 13.37
N TYR A 507 19.04 -9.82 14.43
CA TYR A 507 19.42 -11.00 15.22
C TYR A 507 18.53 -12.24 15.02
N GLY A 508 17.43 -12.14 14.25
CA GLY A 508 16.55 -13.29 13.99
C GLY A 508 15.27 -12.96 13.24
N PRO A 509 14.62 -13.97 12.65
CA PRO A 509 13.31 -13.83 12.02
C PRO A 509 12.23 -13.56 13.07
N LYS A 510 11.07 -13.06 12.65
CA LYS A 510 9.96 -12.76 13.55
C LYS A 510 8.60 -13.09 12.92
N ILE A 511 7.63 -13.39 13.78
CA ILE A 511 6.22 -13.39 13.44
C ILE A 511 5.61 -12.10 13.97
N ASP A 512 5.05 -11.28 13.09
CA ASP A 512 4.39 -10.04 13.44
C ASP A 512 2.87 -10.23 13.47
N PHE A 513 2.24 -9.81 14.59
CA PHE A 513 0.79 -9.82 14.78
C PHE A 513 0.27 -8.39 14.66
N HIS A 514 -0.28 -8.05 13.52
CA HIS A 514 -0.82 -6.73 13.25
C HIS A 514 -2.26 -6.61 13.72
N LEU A 515 -2.47 -5.90 14.83
CA LEU A 515 -3.80 -5.63 15.36
C LEU A 515 -4.60 -4.75 14.40
N LYS A 516 -5.89 -5.07 14.28
CA LYS A 516 -6.86 -4.27 13.52
C LYS A 516 -7.77 -3.54 14.50
N ASP A 517 -7.92 -2.21 14.26
CA ASP A 517 -8.86 -1.36 14.98
C ASP A 517 -10.29 -1.54 14.45
#